data_418786fb8a00c34e6854829d0cdaba59
#
_entry.id   418786fb8a00c34e6854829d0cdaba59
#
_cell.length_a   1.000
_cell.length_b   1.000
_cell.length_c   1.000
_cell.angle_alpha   90.00
_cell.angle_beta   90.00
_cell.angle_gamma   90.00
#
_symmetry.space_group_name_H-M   'P 1'
#
loop_
_entity.id
_entity.type
_entity.pdbx_description
1 polymer ?
#
loop_
_entity_poly.entity_id
_entity_poly.type
_entity_poly.pdbx_seq_one_letter_code
_entity_poly.pdbx_strand_id
1 'polypeptide(L)'
;ILQAFDSLKVPEKPTSKPLRLPIQDVYSIQGIGTVPSGRVETGVMKPGDKVVFAPSGKTTVVNTIQMHYEEIPIAEPGDNVGFAVKGIAKNEIKRGEVVGTVEKPPKVAETFVATVIVIRHPTVIPVGYTPVIHAGTTQVACTFMEIKEKYTAGKAGTIKVANPTTLKNGDRATVVMRPVKPTVVENFQEIPQLGRFAIRDMGQ
;
A
#
# COMPACT_ATOMS: atom_id res chain seq x y z
N ILE A 1 -8.42 22.25 -24.92
CA ILE A 1 -8.43 21.10 -23.99
C ILE A 1 -7.57 19.97 -24.59
N LEU A 2 -7.79 19.52 -25.83
CA LEU A 2 -7.00 18.44 -26.46
C LEU A 2 -5.51 18.78 -26.51
N GLN A 3 -5.15 19.98 -26.97
CA GLN A 3 -3.76 20.45 -27.00
C GLN A 3 -3.10 20.51 -25.60
N ALA A 4 -3.89 20.76 -24.55
CA ALA A 4 -3.38 20.70 -23.19
C ALA A 4 -3.06 19.28 -22.73
N PHE A 5 -3.86 18.28 -23.16
CA PHE A 5 -3.55 16.86 -22.90
C PHE A 5 -2.28 16.40 -23.65
N ASP A 6 -2.13 16.83 -24.92
CA ASP A 6 -0.94 16.49 -25.72
C ASP A 6 0.35 17.08 -25.14
N SER A 7 0.26 18.17 -24.37
CA SER A 7 1.41 18.80 -23.71
C SER A 7 1.82 18.16 -22.37
N LEU A 8 1.02 17.22 -21.84
CA LEU A 8 1.33 16.54 -20.59
C LEU A 8 2.53 15.59 -20.75
N LYS A 9 3.55 15.78 -19.92
CA LYS A 9 4.66 14.83 -19.86
C LYS A 9 4.21 13.59 -19.11
N VAL A 10 4.35 12.43 -19.76
CA VAL A 10 4.13 11.14 -19.10
C VAL A 10 5.18 10.97 -18.00
N PRO A 11 4.79 10.71 -16.73
CA PRO A 11 5.74 10.49 -15.66
C PRO A 11 6.59 9.25 -15.95
N GLU A 12 7.85 9.26 -15.51
CA GLU A 12 8.71 8.09 -15.63
C GLU A 12 8.14 6.91 -14.86
N LYS A 13 8.04 5.77 -15.53
CA LYS A 13 7.59 4.53 -14.90
C LYS A 13 8.72 3.95 -14.03
N PRO A 14 8.48 3.65 -12.74
CA PRO A 14 9.51 3.09 -11.84
C PRO A 14 9.78 1.60 -12.10
N THR A 15 10.16 1.26 -13.32
CA THR A 15 10.42 -0.13 -13.77
C THR A 15 11.66 -0.76 -13.13
N SER A 16 12.66 0.04 -12.76
CA SER A 16 13.90 -0.40 -12.13
C SER A 16 13.76 -0.73 -10.63
N LYS A 17 12.64 -0.34 -10.01
CA LYS A 17 12.35 -0.64 -8.60
C LYS A 17 11.87 -2.08 -8.43
N PRO A 18 11.92 -2.64 -7.21
CA PRO A 18 11.33 -3.95 -6.92
C PRO A 18 9.85 -4.01 -7.32
N LEU A 19 9.41 -5.17 -7.80
CA LEU A 19 7.99 -5.40 -8.12
C LEU A 19 7.12 -5.19 -6.88
N ARG A 20 6.09 -4.36 -7.03
CA ARG A 20 5.02 -4.17 -6.04
C ARG A 20 3.69 -4.06 -6.77
N LEU A 21 2.84 -5.06 -6.54
CA LEU A 21 1.50 -5.15 -7.10
C LEU A 21 0.50 -5.45 -5.97
N PRO A 22 -0.19 -4.44 -5.44
CA PRO A 22 -1.25 -4.63 -4.45
C PRO A 22 -2.44 -5.37 -5.07
N ILE A 23 -2.87 -6.45 -4.42
CA ILE A 23 -4.00 -7.27 -4.87
C ILE A 23 -5.31 -6.52 -4.60
N GLN A 24 -6.09 -6.33 -5.66
CA GLN A 24 -7.42 -5.74 -5.63
C GLN A 24 -8.50 -6.80 -5.47
N ASP A 25 -8.35 -7.92 -6.19
CA ASP A 25 -9.30 -9.02 -6.15
C ASP A 25 -8.62 -10.35 -6.51
N VAL A 26 -9.29 -11.48 -6.20
CA VAL A 26 -8.80 -12.82 -6.55
C VAL A 26 -9.96 -13.61 -7.15
N TYR A 27 -9.77 -14.09 -8.36
CA TYR A 27 -10.76 -14.88 -9.10
C TYR A 27 -10.34 -16.34 -9.15
N SER A 28 -11.33 -17.22 -9.26
CA SER A 28 -11.14 -18.64 -9.63
C SER A 28 -11.81 -18.83 -10.98
N ILE A 29 -11.02 -19.12 -12.01
CA ILE A 29 -11.51 -19.28 -13.38
C ILE A 29 -11.35 -20.73 -13.78
N GLN A 30 -12.45 -21.36 -14.23
CA GLN A 30 -12.46 -22.75 -14.67
C GLN A 30 -11.47 -22.95 -15.82
N GLY A 31 -10.62 -23.95 -15.73
CA GLY A 31 -9.58 -24.25 -16.73
C GLY A 31 -8.29 -23.43 -16.60
N ILE A 32 -8.31 -22.28 -15.89
CA ILE A 32 -7.13 -21.43 -15.68
C ILE A 32 -6.59 -21.57 -14.25
N GLY A 33 -7.50 -21.60 -13.27
CA GLY A 33 -7.15 -21.66 -11.85
C GLY A 33 -7.33 -20.35 -11.13
N THR A 34 -6.43 -20.02 -10.22
CA THR A 34 -6.46 -18.79 -9.42
C THR A 34 -5.82 -17.65 -10.20
N VAL A 35 -6.57 -16.55 -10.30
CA VAL A 35 -6.18 -15.33 -11.03
C VAL A 35 -6.32 -14.13 -10.09
N PRO A 36 -5.25 -13.74 -9.38
CA PRO A 36 -5.19 -12.46 -8.69
C PRO A 36 -5.18 -11.31 -9.69
N SER A 37 -5.76 -10.18 -9.30
CA SER A 37 -5.74 -8.95 -10.09
C SER A 37 -5.29 -7.77 -9.27
N GLY A 38 -4.62 -6.83 -9.92
CA GLY A 38 -4.16 -5.61 -9.30
C GLY A 38 -3.40 -4.71 -10.26
N ARG A 39 -3.04 -3.54 -9.76
CA ARG A 39 -2.24 -2.59 -10.51
C ARG A 39 -0.77 -2.72 -10.16
N VAL A 40 0.10 -2.77 -11.14
CA VAL A 40 1.54 -2.69 -10.93
C VAL A 40 1.90 -1.28 -10.48
N GLU A 41 2.45 -1.14 -9.28
CA GLU A 41 2.86 0.17 -8.75
C GLU A 41 4.35 0.44 -9.05
N THR A 42 5.19 -0.57 -8.92
CA THR A 42 6.63 -0.49 -9.23
C THR A 42 7.16 -1.81 -9.77
N GLY A 43 8.30 -1.75 -10.46
CA GLY A 43 8.93 -2.93 -11.05
C GLY A 43 8.20 -3.46 -12.27
N VAL A 44 8.56 -4.64 -12.71
CA VAL A 44 7.96 -5.32 -13.86
C VAL A 44 7.64 -6.76 -13.49
N MET A 45 6.66 -7.36 -14.16
CA MET A 45 6.28 -8.76 -13.99
C MET A 45 6.15 -9.42 -15.35
N LYS A 46 6.69 -10.65 -15.46
CA LYS A 46 6.65 -11.47 -16.67
C LYS A 46 6.13 -12.85 -16.38
N PRO A 47 5.53 -13.55 -17.36
CA PRO A 47 5.30 -14.98 -17.25
C PRO A 47 6.61 -15.72 -16.94
N GLY A 48 6.54 -16.67 -16.00
CA GLY A 48 7.71 -17.39 -15.49
C GLY A 48 8.34 -16.80 -14.24
N ASP A 49 8.03 -15.58 -13.85
CA ASP A 49 8.57 -14.97 -12.65
C ASP A 49 8.10 -15.69 -11.38
N LYS A 50 9.04 -15.90 -10.45
CA LYS A 50 8.74 -16.39 -9.10
C LYS A 50 8.34 -15.23 -8.22
N VAL A 51 7.11 -15.27 -7.73
CA VAL A 51 6.53 -14.20 -6.91
C VAL A 51 6.15 -14.69 -5.52
N VAL A 52 6.09 -13.75 -4.59
CA VAL A 52 5.64 -13.96 -3.22
C VAL A 52 4.52 -12.99 -2.89
N PHE A 53 3.50 -13.48 -2.21
CA PHE A 53 2.40 -12.69 -1.65
C PHE A 53 2.71 -12.35 -0.19
N ALA A 54 2.71 -11.10 0.15
CA ALA A 54 2.94 -10.63 1.51
C ALA A 54 1.65 -9.96 2.05
N PRO A 55 1.26 -10.23 3.31
CA PRO A 55 2.03 -10.88 4.37
C PRO A 55 1.91 -12.42 4.44
N SER A 56 1.12 -13.09 3.61
CA SER A 56 0.88 -14.54 3.72
C SER A 56 2.13 -15.41 3.50
N GLY A 57 3.15 -14.89 2.81
CA GLY A 57 4.38 -15.60 2.49
C GLY A 57 4.23 -16.68 1.41
N LYS A 58 3.06 -16.77 0.77
CA LYS A 58 2.81 -17.76 -0.30
C LYS A 58 3.66 -17.44 -1.53
N THR A 59 4.30 -18.44 -2.08
CA THR A 59 5.14 -18.31 -3.28
C THR A 59 4.58 -19.11 -4.43
N THR A 60 4.72 -18.58 -5.64
CA THR A 60 4.25 -19.26 -6.86
C THR A 60 5.01 -18.75 -8.08
N VAL A 61 4.66 -19.31 -9.23
CA VAL A 61 5.14 -18.86 -10.54
C VAL A 61 3.98 -18.23 -11.30
N VAL A 62 4.22 -17.08 -11.91
CA VAL A 62 3.29 -16.43 -12.83
C VAL A 62 3.21 -17.26 -14.11
N ASN A 63 2.00 -17.70 -14.47
CA ASN A 63 1.80 -18.51 -15.67
C ASN A 63 1.56 -17.62 -16.91
N THR A 64 0.50 -16.80 -16.85
CA THR A 64 0.12 -15.84 -17.90
C THR A 64 -0.28 -14.54 -17.27
N ILE A 65 -0.18 -13.45 -18.01
CA ILE A 65 -0.61 -12.10 -17.61
C ILE A 65 -1.57 -11.60 -18.67
N GLN A 66 -2.71 -11.05 -18.22
CA GLN A 66 -3.72 -10.50 -19.11
C GLN A 66 -4.08 -9.07 -18.73
N MET A 67 -4.27 -8.25 -19.72
CA MET A 67 -4.81 -6.90 -19.61
C MET A 67 -5.86 -6.70 -20.71
N HIS A 68 -7.07 -6.25 -20.34
CA HIS A 68 -8.19 -6.07 -21.28
C HIS A 68 -8.52 -7.33 -22.10
N TYR A 69 -8.46 -8.53 -21.48
CA TYR A 69 -8.71 -9.84 -22.10
C TYR A 69 -7.65 -10.29 -23.12
N GLU A 70 -6.54 -9.58 -23.23
CA GLU A 70 -5.41 -9.94 -24.10
C GLU A 70 -4.20 -10.35 -23.25
N GLU A 71 -3.48 -11.38 -23.69
CA GLU A 71 -2.24 -11.77 -23.04
C GLU A 71 -1.12 -10.79 -23.38
N ILE A 72 -0.39 -10.39 -22.35
CA ILE A 72 0.74 -9.49 -22.50
C ILE A 72 2.04 -10.16 -22.01
N PRO A 73 3.17 -9.91 -22.68
CA PRO A 73 4.45 -10.53 -22.32
C PRO A 73 5.10 -9.89 -21.10
N ILE A 74 4.70 -8.69 -20.74
CA ILE A 74 5.26 -7.92 -19.62
C ILE A 74 4.20 -6.98 -19.07
N ALA A 75 4.10 -6.91 -17.74
CA ALA A 75 3.32 -5.90 -17.04
C ALA A 75 4.23 -4.86 -16.41
N GLU A 76 3.93 -3.59 -16.65
CA GLU A 76 4.71 -2.42 -16.20
C GLU A 76 3.93 -1.54 -15.21
N PRO A 77 4.61 -0.63 -14.48
CA PRO A 77 3.95 0.31 -13.60
C PRO A 77 2.84 1.10 -14.31
N GLY A 78 1.66 1.09 -13.70
CA GLY A 78 0.44 1.68 -14.24
C GLY A 78 -0.54 0.67 -14.83
N ASP A 79 -0.07 -0.50 -15.27
CA ASP A 79 -0.92 -1.52 -15.85
C ASP A 79 -1.79 -2.18 -14.76
N ASN A 80 -3.07 -2.34 -15.05
CA ASN A 80 -4.00 -3.10 -14.22
C ASN A 80 -4.20 -4.46 -14.86
N VAL A 81 -3.68 -5.50 -14.22
CA VAL A 81 -3.57 -6.84 -14.80
C VAL A 81 -4.20 -7.92 -13.93
N GLY A 82 -4.70 -8.96 -14.60
CA GLY A 82 -4.94 -10.26 -13.99
C GLY A 82 -3.80 -11.22 -14.37
N PHE A 83 -3.33 -12.01 -13.45
CA PHE A 83 -2.27 -12.97 -13.73
C PHE A 83 -2.60 -14.35 -13.14
N ALA A 84 -2.48 -15.36 -13.97
CA ALA A 84 -2.74 -16.73 -13.55
C ALA A 84 -1.56 -17.28 -12.74
N VAL A 85 -1.85 -17.93 -11.63
CA VAL A 85 -0.86 -18.57 -10.75
C VAL A 85 -1.17 -20.05 -10.55
N LYS A 86 -0.12 -20.85 -10.29
CA LYS A 86 -0.25 -22.30 -10.08
C LYS A 86 -0.07 -22.67 -8.62
N GLY A 87 -0.79 -23.70 -8.18
CA GLY A 87 -0.58 -24.34 -6.87
C GLY A 87 -1.03 -23.51 -5.67
N ILE A 88 -1.79 -22.44 -5.88
CA ILE A 88 -2.37 -21.63 -4.81
C ILE A 88 -3.88 -21.56 -5.03
N ALA A 89 -4.66 -21.85 -4.00
CA ALA A 89 -6.11 -21.73 -4.05
C ALA A 89 -6.56 -20.27 -3.80
N LYS A 90 -7.73 -19.91 -4.35
CA LYS A 90 -8.31 -18.56 -4.19
C LYS A 90 -8.36 -18.07 -2.75
N ASN A 91 -8.68 -18.94 -1.80
CA ASN A 91 -8.83 -18.63 -0.38
C ASN A 91 -7.50 -18.44 0.37
N GLU A 92 -6.38 -18.78 -0.26
CA GLU A 92 -5.04 -18.61 0.31
C GLU A 92 -4.44 -17.23 0.06
N ILE A 93 -5.01 -16.46 -0.85
CA ILE A 93 -4.61 -15.09 -1.19
C ILE A 93 -5.80 -14.16 -0.92
N LYS A 94 -5.52 -12.97 -0.42
CA LYS A 94 -6.57 -12.01 -0.06
C LYS A 94 -6.31 -10.64 -0.68
N ARG A 95 -7.40 -9.91 -0.90
CA ARG A 95 -7.33 -8.47 -1.18
C ARG A 95 -6.51 -7.77 -0.09
N GLY A 96 -5.64 -6.86 -0.50
CA GLY A 96 -4.76 -6.12 0.38
C GLY A 96 -3.37 -6.74 0.56
N GLU A 97 -3.15 -7.97 0.11
CA GLU A 97 -1.79 -8.50 -0.01
C GLU A 97 -1.05 -7.80 -1.14
N VAL A 98 0.27 -7.78 -1.04
CA VAL A 98 1.15 -7.19 -2.06
C VAL A 98 2.03 -8.26 -2.65
N VAL A 99 2.06 -8.31 -3.97
CA VAL A 99 2.96 -9.20 -4.73
C VAL A 99 4.29 -8.52 -4.93
N GLY A 100 5.35 -9.29 -4.72
CA GLY A 100 6.73 -8.93 -5.07
C GLY A 100 7.48 -10.12 -5.61
N THR A 101 8.73 -9.92 -6.04
CA THR A 101 9.60 -11.03 -6.38
C THR A 101 10.13 -11.73 -5.12
N VAL A 102 10.42 -13.03 -5.21
CA VAL A 102 10.98 -13.80 -4.08
C VAL A 102 12.33 -13.23 -3.64
N GLU A 103 13.12 -12.67 -4.56
CA GLU A 103 14.42 -12.06 -4.27
C GLU A 103 14.32 -10.74 -3.50
N LYS A 104 13.25 -9.97 -3.75
CA LYS A 104 12.98 -8.66 -3.11
C LYS A 104 11.53 -8.60 -2.62
N PRO A 105 11.18 -9.38 -1.58
CA PRO A 105 9.81 -9.47 -1.10
C PRO A 105 9.32 -8.13 -0.54
N PRO A 106 8.00 -7.88 -0.54
CA PRO A 106 7.42 -6.72 0.14
C PRO A 106 7.71 -6.75 1.64
N LYS A 107 7.98 -5.57 2.23
CA LYS A 107 8.29 -5.44 3.65
C LYS A 107 7.02 -5.53 4.48
N VAL A 108 6.93 -6.55 5.32
CA VAL A 108 5.84 -6.71 6.30
C VAL A 108 6.23 -6.00 7.57
N ALA A 109 5.40 -5.08 8.04
CA ALA A 109 5.65 -4.28 9.23
C ALA A 109 4.88 -4.83 10.45
N GLU A 110 5.57 -5.04 11.55
CA GLU A 110 4.97 -5.24 12.89
C GLU A 110 4.72 -3.89 13.59
N THR A 111 5.63 -2.95 13.37
CA THR A 111 5.52 -1.55 13.79
C THR A 111 6.18 -0.67 12.75
N PHE A 112 5.69 0.55 12.60
CA PHE A 112 6.30 1.54 11.72
C PHE A 112 6.17 2.95 12.28
N VAL A 113 7.06 3.83 11.84
CA VAL A 113 7.02 5.26 12.16
C VAL A 113 6.42 5.99 10.98
N ALA A 114 5.45 6.85 11.26
CA ALA A 114 4.78 7.63 10.24
C ALA A 114 4.66 9.12 10.62
N THR A 115 4.70 9.97 9.61
CA THR A 115 4.27 11.36 9.76
C THR A 115 2.79 11.45 9.40
N VAL A 116 1.96 11.90 10.32
CA VAL A 116 0.52 12.07 10.15
C VAL A 116 0.14 13.55 10.25
N ILE A 117 -0.92 13.92 9.56
CA ILE A 117 -1.55 15.24 9.64
C ILE A 117 -3.02 15.00 10.00
N VAL A 118 -3.48 15.58 11.10
CA VAL A 118 -4.88 15.49 11.51
C VAL A 118 -5.68 16.53 10.76
N ILE A 119 -6.40 16.10 9.73
CA ILE A 119 -7.25 16.99 8.92
C ILE A 119 -8.54 17.30 9.68
N ARG A 120 -9.23 16.26 10.13
CA ARG A 120 -10.49 16.37 10.85
C ARG A 120 -10.70 15.16 11.77
N HIS A 121 -10.99 15.41 13.02
CA HIS A 121 -11.40 14.42 14.02
C HIS A 121 -12.36 15.08 15.00
N PRO A 122 -13.45 14.42 15.43
CA PRO A 122 -14.46 15.03 16.31
C PRO A 122 -13.93 15.36 17.72
N THR A 123 -12.91 14.64 18.17
CA THR A 123 -12.29 14.78 19.49
C THR A 123 -10.77 14.88 19.36
N VAL A 124 -10.05 14.79 20.47
CA VAL A 124 -8.60 14.62 20.48
C VAL A 124 -8.25 13.15 20.21
N ILE A 125 -7.12 12.92 19.58
CA ILE A 125 -6.58 11.58 19.29
C ILE A 125 -5.55 11.25 20.39
N PRO A 126 -5.82 10.32 21.32
CA PRO A 126 -4.86 9.91 22.36
C PRO A 126 -3.93 8.80 21.86
N VAL A 127 -2.86 8.54 22.58
CA VAL A 127 -2.10 7.28 22.50
C VAL A 127 -3.05 6.13 22.85
N GLY A 128 -2.93 4.99 22.15
CA GLY A 128 -3.83 3.85 22.26
C GLY A 128 -5.04 3.88 21.31
N TYR A 129 -5.29 5.00 20.63
CA TYR A 129 -6.31 5.09 19.59
C TYR A 129 -6.00 4.13 18.44
N THR A 130 -7.02 3.40 17.97
CA THR A 130 -6.84 2.32 16.98
C THR A 130 -7.78 2.50 15.79
N PRO A 131 -7.52 3.45 14.90
CA PRO A 131 -8.29 3.67 13.69
C PRO A 131 -7.95 2.66 12.59
N VAL A 132 -8.74 2.66 11.52
CA VAL A 132 -8.44 1.92 10.29
C VAL A 132 -7.57 2.76 9.36
N ILE A 133 -6.43 2.21 8.95
CA ILE A 133 -5.61 2.79 7.88
C ILE A 133 -5.96 2.16 6.54
N HIS A 134 -5.90 2.96 5.49
CA HIS A 134 -6.09 2.57 4.11
C HIS A 134 -4.79 2.84 3.34
N ALA A 135 -4.05 1.79 3.02
CA ALA A 135 -2.81 1.85 2.26
C ALA A 135 -2.96 1.03 0.97
N GLY A 136 -3.09 1.70 -0.17
CA GLY A 136 -3.43 1.04 -1.43
C GLY A 136 -4.74 0.25 -1.31
N THR A 137 -4.68 -1.07 -1.50
CA THR A 137 -5.84 -1.97 -1.39
C THR A 137 -6.03 -2.54 0.03
N THR A 138 -5.06 -2.29 0.92
CA THR A 138 -5.06 -2.81 2.29
C THR A 138 -5.90 -1.92 3.21
N GLN A 139 -6.69 -2.57 4.06
CA GLN A 139 -7.42 -1.92 5.15
C GLN A 139 -7.12 -2.70 6.45
N VAL A 140 -6.50 -2.02 7.41
CA VAL A 140 -6.10 -2.62 8.68
C VAL A 140 -6.20 -1.62 9.81
N ALA A 141 -6.71 -2.06 10.96
CA ALA A 141 -6.68 -1.25 12.17
C ALA A 141 -5.23 -1.13 12.68
N CYS A 142 -4.83 0.10 13.05
CA CYS A 142 -3.50 0.39 13.55
C CYS A 142 -3.58 1.19 14.84
N THR A 143 -2.90 0.72 15.87
CA THR A 143 -2.83 1.40 17.16
C THR A 143 -1.73 2.44 17.18
N PHE A 144 -2.04 3.64 17.64
CA PHE A 144 -1.07 4.68 17.97
C PHE A 144 -0.35 4.29 19.25
N MET A 145 0.86 3.75 19.13
CA MET A 145 1.65 3.28 20.27
C MET A 145 2.32 4.43 21.01
N GLU A 146 2.79 5.42 20.26
CA GLU A 146 3.55 6.55 20.78
C GLU A 146 3.41 7.74 19.82
N ILE A 147 3.33 8.93 20.37
CA ILE A 147 3.45 10.18 19.62
C ILE A 147 4.80 10.79 20.00
N LYS A 148 5.80 10.63 19.14
CA LYS A 148 7.17 11.10 19.41
C LYS A 148 7.26 12.61 19.51
N GLU A 149 6.62 13.29 18.58
CA GLU A 149 6.60 14.75 18.49
C GLU A 149 5.39 15.23 17.70
N LYS A 150 4.96 16.43 18.00
CA LYS A 150 3.95 17.12 17.19
C LYS A 150 4.32 18.55 16.92
N TYR A 151 3.78 19.05 15.83
CA TYR A 151 3.89 20.41 15.37
C TYR A 151 2.50 21.01 15.29
N THR A 152 2.25 22.06 16.05
CA THR A 152 0.96 22.76 16.12
C THR A 152 1.14 24.18 15.62
N ALA A 153 0.16 24.71 14.90
CA ALA A 153 0.15 26.13 14.51
C ALA A 153 -0.04 27.02 15.74
N GLY A 154 0.89 27.93 15.97
CA GLY A 154 0.83 28.93 17.04
C GLY A 154 0.77 30.36 16.48
N LYS A 155 0.48 31.34 17.33
CA LYS A 155 0.39 32.78 16.94
C LYS A 155 1.70 33.32 16.34
N ALA A 156 2.85 32.78 16.76
CA ALA A 156 4.19 33.22 16.31
C ALA A 156 4.88 32.21 15.37
N GLY A 157 4.15 31.23 14.83
CA GLY A 157 4.69 30.17 13.98
C GLY A 157 4.40 28.76 14.49
N THR A 158 5.13 27.76 13.98
CA THR A 158 4.93 26.36 14.34
C THR A 158 5.61 26.05 15.68
N ILE A 159 4.86 25.49 16.63
CA ILE A 159 5.35 25.06 17.92
C ILE A 159 5.61 23.55 17.88
N LYS A 160 6.83 23.15 18.22
CA LYS A 160 7.21 21.72 18.40
C LYS A 160 7.00 21.29 19.85
N VAL A 161 6.29 20.18 20.05
CA VAL A 161 6.08 19.55 21.36
C VAL A 161 6.61 18.12 21.29
N ALA A 162 7.52 17.78 22.20
CA ALA A 162 8.06 16.44 22.33
C ALA A 162 7.15 15.56 23.21
N ASN A 163 7.01 14.29 22.84
CA ASN A 163 6.24 13.28 23.58
C ASN A 163 4.83 13.73 24.03
N PRO A 164 4.02 14.28 23.12
CA PRO A 164 2.67 14.68 23.48
C PRO A 164 1.79 13.44 23.68
N THR A 165 0.80 13.55 24.55
CA THR A 165 -0.16 12.46 24.82
C THR A 165 -1.35 12.45 23.86
N THR A 166 -1.58 13.58 23.16
CA THR A 166 -2.74 13.76 22.29
C THR A 166 -2.44 14.62 21.06
N LEU A 167 -3.21 14.36 19.99
CA LEU A 167 -3.24 15.20 18.77
C LEU A 167 -4.62 15.87 18.62
N LYS A 168 -4.63 17.01 17.96
CA LYS A 168 -5.83 17.81 17.62
C LYS A 168 -5.86 18.11 16.12
N ASN A 169 -7.00 18.55 15.65
CA ASN A 169 -7.14 19.03 14.27
C ASN A 169 -6.08 20.09 13.93
N GLY A 170 -5.44 19.93 12.78
CA GLY A 170 -4.34 20.77 12.30
C GLY A 170 -2.95 20.37 12.81
N ASP A 171 -2.83 19.45 13.77
CA ASP A 171 -1.53 18.94 14.21
C ASP A 171 -0.88 18.08 13.14
N ARG A 172 0.43 18.28 12.94
CA ARG A 172 1.31 17.36 12.22
C ARG A 172 2.15 16.62 13.25
N ALA A 173 2.26 15.32 13.17
CA ALA A 173 2.96 14.54 14.19
C ALA A 173 3.77 13.38 13.59
N THR A 174 4.83 13.00 14.29
CA THR A 174 5.55 11.75 14.07
C THR A 174 5.08 10.73 15.10
N VAL A 175 4.51 9.63 14.63
CA VAL A 175 3.86 8.62 15.46
C VAL A 175 4.44 7.23 15.22
N VAL A 176 4.46 6.39 16.25
CA VAL A 176 4.73 4.95 16.14
C VAL A 176 3.39 4.24 16.07
N MET A 177 3.20 3.45 15.01
CA MET A 177 1.96 2.72 14.77
C MET A 177 2.21 1.21 14.75
N ARG A 178 1.27 0.45 15.29
CA ARG A 178 1.25 -1.02 15.25
C ARG A 178 -0.02 -1.50 14.57
N PRO A 179 0.08 -2.16 13.41
CA PRO A 179 -1.08 -2.81 12.81
C PRO A 179 -1.51 -4.02 13.65
N VAL A 180 -2.83 -4.25 13.75
CA VAL A 180 -3.39 -5.40 14.50
C VAL A 180 -3.20 -6.73 13.76
N LYS A 181 -2.86 -6.69 12.47
CA LYS A 181 -2.50 -7.84 11.63
C LYS A 181 -1.25 -7.48 10.83
N PRO A 182 -0.39 -8.45 10.54
CA PRO A 182 0.74 -8.23 9.63
C PRO A 182 0.28 -7.56 8.35
N THR A 183 0.94 -6.48 7.96
CA THR A 183 0.59 -5.72 6.76
C THR A 183 1.84 -5.20 6.07
N VAL A 184 1.74 -4.98 4.76
CA VAL A 184 2.83 -4.41 3.99
C VAL A 184 2.80 -2.89 4.13
N VAL A 185 3.91 -2.34 4.60
CA VAL A 185 4.18 -0.90 4.62
C VAL A 185 5.60 -0.68 4.12
N GLU A 186 5.74 0.09 3.06
CA GLU A 186 7.04 0.41 2.47
C GLU A 186 7.49 1.82 2.87
N ASN A 187 8.79 2.06 2.77
CA ASN A 187 9.32 3.41 2.98
C ASN A 187 8.78 4.36 1.91
N PHE A 188 8.21 5.47 2.34
CA PHE A 188 7.65 6.49 1.45
C PHE A 188 8.65 7.04 0.44
N GLN A 189 9.92 7.18 0.79
CA GLN A 189 10.95 7.68 -0.13
C GLN A 189 11.33 6.64 -1.19
N GLU A 190 11.24 5.35 -0.87
CA GLU A 190 11.56 4.25 -1.78
C GLU A 190 10.37 3.92 -2.69
N ILE A 191 9.20 3.67 -2.08
CA ILE A 191 7.96 3.27 -2.76
C ILE A 191 6.79 4.12 -2.24
N PRO A 192 6.63 5.35 -2.74
CA PRO A 192 5.59 6.28 -2.26
C PRO A 192 4.18 5.71 -2.31
N GLN A 193 3.88 4.85 -3.27
CA GLN A 193 2.55 4.26 -3.48
C GLN A 193 2.12 3.37 -2.30
N LEU A 194 3.08 2.68 -1.65
CA LEU A 194 2.85 1.82 -0.49
C LEU A 194 3.36 2.42 0.83
N GLY A 195 3.99 3.60 0.76
CA GLY A 195 4.39 4.40 1.92
C GLY A 195 3.38 5.47 2.32
N ARG A 196 2.30 5.66 1.55
CA ARG A 196 1.20 6.57 1.87
C ARG A 196 -0.01 5.80 2.36
N PHE A 197 -0.70 6.38 3.33
CA PHE A 197 -1.97 5.85 3.81
C PHE A 197 -2.90 6.98 4.24
N ALA A 198 -4.19 6.69 4.23
CA ALA A 198 -5.20 7.53 4.85
C ALA A 198 -5.71 6.85 6.12
N ILE A 199 -5.98 7.65 7.14
CA ILE A 199 -6.66 7.19 8.36
C ILE A 199 -8.11 7.62 8.24
N ARG A 200 -9.02 6.65 8.35
CA ARG A 200 -10.46 6.91 8.34
C ARG A 200 -11.11 6.26 9.54
N ASP A 201 -11.95 7.02 10.22
CA ASP A 201 -12.73 6.56 11.35
C ASP A 201 -14.09 7.22 11.35
N MET A 202 -15.11 6.50 11.85
CA MET A 202 -16.51 6.96 11.98
C MET A 202 -17.10 7.58 10.71
N GLY A 203 -16.69 7.10 9.52
CA GLY A 203 -17.20 7.60 8.24
C GLY A 203 -16.66 8.96 7.81
N GLN A 204 -15.59 9.42 8.42
CA GLN A 204 -14.88 10.68 8.09
C GLN A 204 -13.51 10.42 7.54
#